data_e98e1a77967ddb5e6bb973887e67aa7e
#
_entry.id   e98e1a77967ddb5e6bb973887e67aa7e
#
_cell.length_a   1.000
_cell.length_b   1.000
_cell.length_c   1.000
_cell.angle_alpha   90.00
_cell.angle_beta   90.00
_cell.angle_gamma   90.00
#
_symmetry.space_group_name_H-M   'P 1'
#
loop_
_entity.id
_entity.type
_entity.pdbx_description
1 polymer ?
#
loop_
_entity_poly.entity_id
_entity_poly.type
_entity_poly.pdbx_seq_one_letter_code
_entity_poly.pdbx_strand_id
1 'polypeptide(L)'
;YFAKVRDLLTNDGIAVIHSIGRLDTPAAINPFIRKYIFPGADVPSLSEVMPSIERSGLICTDIEILRLHYAETLRHWREAFEARRDEVAAIYDERFCRMWELYFVICEMGFRYENLMVFQIQLSRSLETVPLTRDYMIDWERAQAKRESNA
;
A
#
# COMPACT_ATOMS: atom_id res chain seq x y z
N TYR A 1 -4.78 2.28 -16.89
CA TYR A 1 -4.74 3.02 -15.64
C TYR A 1 -3.77 4.20 -15.71
N PHE A 2 -2.45 3.97 -15.88
CA PHE A 2 -1.42 5.03 -15.85
C PHE A 2 -1.56 6.09 -16.94
N ALA A 3 -2.00 5.71 -18.15
CA ALA A 3 -2.32 6.70 -19.18
C ALA A 3 -3.40 7.69 -18.71
N LYS A 4 -4.43 7.20 -18.01
CA LYS A 4 -5.47 8.06 -17.46
C LYS A 4 -4.95 8.95 -16.31
N VAL A 5 -4.06 8.42 -15.45
CA VAL A 5 -3.39 9.24 -14.44
C VAL A 5 -2.63 10.39 -15.10
N ARG A 6 -1.83 10.10 -16.13
CA ARG A 6 -1.11 11.12 -16.91
C ARG A 6 -2.04 12.18 -17.48
N ASP A 7 -3.17 11.78 -18.06
CA ASP A 7 -4.12 12.70 -18.71
C ASP A 7 -4.81 13.63 -17.69
N LEU A 8 -4.94 13.18 -16.44
CA LEU A 8 -5.56 13.96 -15.36
C LEU A 8 -4.59 14.92 -14.68
N LEU A 9 -3.28 14.67 -14.76
CA LEU A 9 -2.27 15.52 -14.15
C LEU A 9 -2.11 16.83 -14.93
N THR A 10 -1.96 17.94 -14.21
CA THR A 10 -1.39 19.17 -14.74
C THR A 10 0.07 18.98 -15.16
N ASN A 11 0.67 19.93 -15.87
CA ASN A 11 2.06 19.77 -16.31
C ASN A 11 3.06 19.71 -15.15
N ASP A 12 2.75 20.39 -14.03
CA ASP A 12 3.48 20.44 -12.77
C ASP A 12 2.87 19.53 -11.68
N GLY A 13 1.91 18.67 -12.06
CA GLY A 13 1.21 17.79 -11.15
C GLY A 13 2.05 16.58 -10.71
N ILE A 14 1.80 16.15 -9.48
CA ILE A 14 2.37 14.94 -8.90
C ILE A 14 1.25 13.95 -8.60
N ALA A 15 1.45 12.68 -8.92
CA ALA A 15 0.62 11.58 -8.46
C ALA A 15 1.42 10.67 -7.53
N VAL A 16 0.80 10.22 -6.44
CA VAL A 16 1.33 9.16 -5.58
C VAL A 16 0.44 7.94 -5.70
N ILE A 17 1.01 6.84 -6.13
CA ILE A 17 0.32 5.55 -6.24
C ILE A 17 0.75 4.67 -5.08
N HIS A 18 -0.21 4.35 -4.22
CA HIS A 18 0.00 3.48 -3.07
C HIS A 18 -0.66 2.13 -3.34
N SER A 19 0.09 1.05 -3.14
CA SER A 19 -0.44 -0.32 -3.30
C SER A 19 0.33 -1.32 -2.46
N ILE A 20 -0.35 -2.40 -2.11
CA ILE A 20 0.32 -3.64 -1.72
C ILE A 20 0.98 -4.22 -2.97
N GLY A 21 2.18 -4.72 -2.80
CA GLY A 21 2.95 -5.38 -3.84
C GLY A 21 3.84 -6.49 -3.25
N ARG A 22 4.72 -7.02 -4.09
CA ARG A 22 5.67 -8.04 -3.69
C ARG A 22 7.10 -7.67 -4.07
N LEU A 23 8.04 -8.10 -3.24
CA LEU A 23 9.48 -7.85 -3.41
C LEU A 23 10.14 -8.79 -4.42
N ASP A 24 9.53 -9.92 -4.69
CA ASP A 24 10.02 -10.96 -5.59
C ASP A 24 9.35 -10.91 -6.98
N THR A 25 9.57 -11.94 -7.77
CA THR A 25 8.99 -12.10 -9.11
C THR A 25 7.46 -12.28 -9.04
N PRO A 26 6.74 -11.99 -10.14
CA PRO A 26 5.30 -12.22 -10.23
C PRO A 26 4.89 -13.62 -9.81
N ALA A 27 3.89 -13.74 -8.95
CA ALA A 27 3.34 -15.01 -8.51
C ALA A 27 1.89 -14.85 -8.06
N ALA A 28 1.14 -15.94 -8.11
CA ALA A 28 -0.26 -15.94 -7.67
C ALA A 28 -0.39 -15.65 -6.17
N ILE A 29 -1.41 -14.90 -5.80
CA ILE A 29 -1.73 -14.63 -4.40
C ILE A 29 -2.26 -15.89 -3.71
N ASN A 30 -2.20 -15.89 -2.37
CA ASN A 30 -2.71 -16.97 -1.55
C ASN A 30 -4.16 -17.35 -1.94
N PRO A 31 -4.46 -18.64 -2.23
CA PRO A 31 -5.78 -19.07 -2.68
C PRO A 31 -6.91 -18.77 -1.69
N PHE A 32 -6.64 -18.79 -0.39
CA PHE A 32 -7.62 -18.43 0.64
C PHE A 32 -7.99 -16.94 0.52
N ILE A 33 -6.99 -16.06 0.41
CA ILE A 33 -7.20 -14.61 0.26
C ILE A 33 -8.01 -14.34 -1.02
N ARG A 34 -7.60 -14.94 -2.14
CA ARG A 34 -8.27 -14.77 -3.43
C ARG A 34 -9.72 -15.25 -3.45
N LYS A 35 -10.01 -16.35 -2.72
CA LYS A 35 -11.35 -16.96 -2.72
C LYS A 35 -12.30 -16.31 -1.75
N TYR A 36 -11.84 -16.00 -0.53
CA TYR A 36 -12.73 -15.64 0.57
C TYR A 36 -12.68 -14.17 1.00
N ILE A 37 -11.60 -13.48 0.73
CA ILE A 37 -11.39 -12.10 1.21
C ILE A 37 -11.48 -11.10 0.06
N PHE A 38 -10.64 -11.27 -0.97
CA PHE A 38 -10.54 -10.35 -2.12
C PHE A 38 -10.66 -11.11 -3.44
N PRO A 39 -11.88 -11.51 -3.87
CA PRO A 39 -12.08 -12.17 -5.15
C PRO A 39 -11.57 -11.30 -6.31
N GLY A 40 -10.70 -11.87 -7.15
CA GLY A 40 -10.12 -11.17 -8.28
C GLY A 40 -8.94 -10.23 -7.95
N ALA A 41 -8.52 -10.15 -6.68
CA ALA A 41 -7.35 -9.37 -6.32
C ALA A 41 -6.05 -9.95 -6.89
N ASP A 42 -5.09 -9.07 -7.08
CA ASP A 42 -3.72 -9.38 -7.43
C ASP A 42 -2.75 -8.55 -6.59
N VAL A 43 -1.52 -9.04 -6.43
CA VAL A 43 -0.45 -8.37 -5.68
C VAL A 43 0.76 -8.26 -6.63
N PRO A 44 0.86 -7.16 -7.37
CA PRO A 44 1.86 -7.03 -8.42
C PRO A 44 3.28 -6.85 -7.86
N SER A 45 4.26 -7.36 -8.59
CA SER A 45 5.65 -6.97 -8.42
C SER A 45 5.94 -5.62 -9.09
N LEU A 46 7.01 -4.93 -8.67
CA LEU A 46 7.43 -3.69 -9.35
C LEU A 46 7.79 -3.96 -10.82
N SER A 47 8.30 -5.15 -11.15
CA SER A 47 8.60 -5.53 -12.53
C SER A 47 7.37 -5.63 -13.44
N GLU A 48 6.17 -5.75 -12.88
CA GLU A 48 4.91 -5.69 -13.63
C GLU A 48 4.37 -4.26 -13.72
N VAL A 49 4.55 -3.48 -12.67
CA VAL A 49 4.05 -2.10 -12.57
C VAL A 49 4.87 -1.14 -13.43
N MET A 50 6.20 -1.17 -13.31
CA MET A 50 7.11 -0.21 -13.93
C MET A 50 6.98 -0.14 -15.46
N PRO A 51 6.90 -1.25 -16.22
CA PRO A 51 6.71 -1.18 -17.67
C PRO A 51 5.40 -0.48 -18.09
N SER A 52 4.38 -0.51 -17.24
CA SER A 52 3.11 0.18 -17.51
C SER A 52 3.20 1.69 -17.24
N ILE A 53 4.00 2.09 -16.25
CA ILE A 53 4.33 3.50 -16.00
C ILE A 53 5.15 4.05 -17.17
N GLU A 54 6.21 3.37 -17.57
CA GLU A 54 7.08 3.77 -18.68
C GLU A 54 6.29 3.94 -19.99
N ARG A 55 5.45 2.98 -20.36
CA ARG A 55 4.60 3.07 -21.55
C ARG A 55 3.60 4.22 -21.51
N SER A 56 3.22 4.69 -20.34
CA SER A 56 2.31 5.83 -20.21
C SER A 56 3.00 7.18 -20.45
N GLY A 57 4.34 7.20 -20.42
CA GLY A 57 5.15 8.41 -20.51
C GLY A 57 5.14 9.25 -19.22
N LEU A 58 4.71 8.67 -18.10
CA LEU A 58 4.95 9.22 -16.76
C LEU A 58 6.38 8.95 -16.32
N ILE A 59 6.91 9.89 -15.55
CA ILE A 59 8.25 9.82 -14.97
C ILE A 59 8.11 9.34 -13.52
N CYS A 60 8.76 8.24 -13.17
CA CYS A 60 8.88 7.80 -11.79
C CYS A 60 9.98 8.65 -11.12
N THR A 61 9.61 9.50 -10.19
CA THR A 61 10.52 10.42 -9.49
C THR A 61 10.95 9.91 -8.13
N ASP A 62 10.19 8.99 -7.53
CA ASP A 62 10.53 8.35 -6.26
C ASP A 62 9.78 7.03 -6.09
N ILE A 63 10.38 6.08 -5.37
CA ILE A 63 9.73 4.86 -4.90
C ILE A 63 10.11 4.64 -3.44
N GLU A 64 9.11 4.61 -2.57
CA GLU A 64 9.28 4.22 -1.17
C GLU A 64 8.72 2.83 -0.92
N ILE A 65 9.51 1.99 -0.26
CA ILE A 65 9.13 0.62 0.11
C ILE A 65 8.91 0.54 1.63
N LEU A 66 7.66 0.45 2.02
CA LEU A 66 7.20 0.37 3.42
C LEU A 66 7.12 -1.10 3.87
N ARG A 67 8.25 -1.77 4.01
CA ARG A 67 8.35 -3.23 4.24
C ARG A 67 7.48 -3.74 5.40
N LEU A 68 7.90 -3.49 6.64
CA LEU A 68 7.26 -4.00 7.85
C LEU A 68 6.13 -3.09 8.36
N HIS A 69 5.96 -1.93 7.78
CA HIS A 69 5.00 -0.93 8.25
C HIS A 69 3.57 -1.49 8.26
N TYR A 70 3.19 -2.17 7.19
CA TYR A 70 1.83 -2.73 7.08
C TYR A 70 1.62 -3.97 7.94
N ALA A 71 2.66 -4.70 8.31
CA ALA A 71 2.57 -5.75 9.32
C ALA A 71 2.10 -5.20 10.67
N GLU A 72 2.61 -4.03 11.09
CA GLU A 72 2.15 -3.37 12.31
C GLU A 72 0.69 -2.90 12.20
N THR A 73 0.28 -2.37 11.04
CA THR A 73 -1.12 -2.02 10.78
C THR A 73 -2.04 -3.25 10.95
N LEU A 74 -1.66 -4.39 10.36
CA LEU A 74 -2.43 -5.63 10.45
C LEU A 74 -2.47 -6.18 11.88
N ARG A 75 -1.37 -6.06 12.63
CA ARG A 75 -1.32 -6.43 14.05
C ARG A 75 -2.32 -5.59 14.86
N HIS A 76 -2.31 -4.27 14.69
CA HIS A 76 -3.25 -3.37 15.37
C HIS A 76 -4.71 -3.66 15.00
N TRP A 77 -4.99 -3.94 13.72
CA TRP A 77 -6.34 -4.32 13.29
C TRP A 77 -6.78 -5.64 13.91
N ARG A 78 -5.89 -6.63 13.97
CA ARG A 78 -6.19 -7.91 14.61
C ARG A 78 -6.46 -7.74 16.11
N GLU A 79 -5.66 -6.98 16.82
CA GLU A 79 -5.87 -6.68 18.24
C GLU A 79 -7.20 -5.96 18.49
N ALA A 80 -7.53 -4.97 17.67
CA ALA A 80 -8.81 -4.25 17.77
C ALA A 80 -10.02 -5.15 17.43
N PHE A 81 -9.86 -6.06 16.48
CA PHE A 81 -10.87 -7.06 16.13
C PHE A 81 -11.09 -8.05 17.28
N GLU A 82 -10.02 -8.61 17.85
CA GLU A 82 -10.12 -9.56 18.97
C GLU A 82 -10.76 -8.93 20.21
N ALA A 83 -10.46 -7.67 20.48
CA ALA A 83 -11.08 -6.93 21.59
C ALA A 83 -12.60 -6.76 21.43
N ARG A 84 -13.14 -6.92 20.22
CA ARG A 84 -14.58 -6.77 19.90
C ARG A 84 -15.17 -8.01 19.21
N ARG A 85 -14.53 -9.16 19.39
CA ARG A 85 -14.92 -10.41 18.71
C ARG A 85 -16.38 -10.76 18.91
N ASP A 86 -16.89 -10.65 20.16
CA ASP A 86 -18.27 -10.97 20.47
C ASP A 86 -19.29 -10.06 19.76
N GLU A 87 -18.96 -8.77 19.60
CA GLU A 87 -19.77 -7.82 18.84
C GLU A 87 -19.84 -8.22 17.37
N VAL A 88 -18.69 -8.61 16.79
CA VAL A 88 -18.61 -9.06 15.40
C VAL A 88 -19.34 -10.39 15.20
N ALA A 89 -19.20 -11.34 16.14
CA ALA A 89 -19.91 -12.62 16.11
C ALA A 89 -21.44 -12.45 16.19
N ALA A 90 -21.92 -11.42 16.90
CA ALA A 90 -23.34 -11.08 16.94
C ALA A 90 -23.88 -10.51 15.62
N ILE A 91 -23.03 -9.84 14.82
CA ILE A 91 -23.41 -9.29 13.51
C ILE A 91 -23.36 -10.35 12.42
N TYR A 92 -22.35 -11.23 12.45
CA TYR A 92 -22.12 -12.27 11.45
C TYR A 92 -22.30 -13.67 12.06
N ASP A 93 -21.21 -14.33 12.40
CA ASP A 93 -21.12 -15.60 13.14
C ASP A 93 -19.65 -15.91 13.54
N GLU A 94 -19.47 -16.94 14.34
CA GLU A 94 -18.12 -17.39 14.76
C GLU A 94 -17.28 -17.94 13.59
N ARG A 95 -17.89 -18.44 12.53
CA ARG A 95 -17.18 -18.87 11.33
C ARG A 95 -16.55 -17.69 10.61
N PHE A 96 -17.26 -16.57 10.51
CA PHE A 96 -16.72 -15.33 9.99
C PHE A 96 -15.55 -14.84 10.84
N CYS A 97 -15.69 -14.85 12.16
CA CYS A 97 -14.62 -14.41 13.07
C CYS A 97 -13.34 -15.22 12.87
N ARG A 98 -13.42 -16.55 12.80
CA ARG A 98 -12.24 -17.40 12.52
C ARG A 98 -11.64 -17.13 11.13
N MET A 99 -12.46 -16.89 10.12
CA MET A 99 -12.00 -16.56 8.77
C MET A 99 -11.25 -15.22 8.76
N TRP A 100 -11.75 -14.25 9.49
CA TRP A 100 -11.18 -12.90 9.56
C TRP A 100 -9.88 -12.86 10.35
N GLU A 101 -9.83 -13.58 11.47
CA GLU A 101 -8.60 -13.80 12.24
C GLU A 101 -7.52 -14.45 11.39
N LEU A 102 -7.85 -15.52 10.66
CA LEU A 102 -6.93 -16.19 9.75
C LEU A 102 -6.40 -15.24 8.66
N TYR A 103 -7.28 -14.38 8.11
CA TYR A 103 -6.89 -13.35 7.16
C TYR A 103 -5.83 -12.40 7.75
N PHE A 104 -6.06 -11.86 8.94
CA PHE A 104 -5.09 -10.96 9.59
C PHE A 104 -3.74 -11.65 9.82
N VAL A 105 -3.77 -12.88 10.34
CA VAL A 105 -2.53 -13.64 10.62
C VAL A 105 -1.77 -13.94 9.33
N ILE A 106 -2.42 -14.46 8.28
CA ILE A 106 -1.77 -14.76 7.00
C ILE A 106 -1.15 -13.49 6.41
N CYS A 107 -1.87 -12.38 6.39
CA CYS A 107 -1.37 -11.14 5.83
C CYS A 107 -0.22 -10.56 6.68
N GLU A 108 -0.33 -10.52 8.00
CA GLU A 108 0.75 -10.07 8.88
C GLU A 108 2.03 -10.89 8.67
N MET A 109 1.91 -12.22 8.60
CA MET A 109 3.06 -13.11 8.35
C MET A 109 3.64 -12.91 6.96
N GLY A 110 2.81 -12.65 5.96
CA GLY A 110 3.24 -12.34 4.60
C GLY A 110 4.15 -11.09 4.54
N PHE A 111 3.83 -10.05 5.30
CA PHE A 111 4.67 -8.85 5.41
C PHE A 111 5.92 -9.06 6.28
N ARG A 112 5.87 -9.92 7.31
CA ARG A 112 7.00 -10.13 8.22
C ARG A 112 8.04 -11.10 7.67
N TYR A 113 7.61 -12.18 7.04
CA TYR A 113 8.45 -13.35 6.77
C TYR A 113 8.44 -13.79 5.31
N GLU A 114 7.53 -13.23 4.49
CA GLU A 114 7.46 -13.47 3.06
C GLU A 114 7.82 -12.21 2.28
N ASN A 115 7.40 -12.14 1.05
CA ASN A 115 7.82 -11.09 0.13
C ASN A 115 6.75 -9.99 -0.08
N LEU A 116 5.80 -9.82 0.85
CA LEU A 116 4.84 -8.74 0.75
C LEU A 116 5.45 -7.41 1.19
N MET A 117 5.07 -6.36 0.49
CA MET A 117 5.41 -4.98 0.80
C MET A 117 4.24 -4.06 0.51
N VAL A 118 4.32 -2.84 1.03
CA VAL A 118 3.59 -1.71 0.45
C VAL A 118 4.62 -0.82 -0.25
N PHE A 119 4.26 -0.33 -1.43
CA PHE A 119 5.04 0.68 -2.12
C PHE A 119 4.22 1.96 -2.33
N GLN A 120 4.93 3.08 -2.35
CA GLN A 120 4.43 4.37 -2.81
C GLN A 120 5.31 4.83 -3.97
N ILE A 121 4.70 5.03 -5.14
CA ILE A 121 5.40 5.49 -6.35
C ILE A 121 4.97 6.92 -6.61
N GLN A 122 5.92 7.84 -6.61
CA GLN A 122 5.71 9.22 -7.00
C GLN A 122 5.93 9.37 -8.52
N LEU A 123 4.96 9.96 -9.18
CA LEU A 123 4.92 10.11 -10.63
C LEU A 123 4.70 11.57 -11.01
N SER A 124 5.36 12.01 -12.06
CA SER A 124 5.17 13.32 -12.66
C SER A 124 5.15 13.28 -14.19
N ARG A 125 4.79 14.41 -14.84
CA ARG A 125 4.87 14.60 -16.29
C ARG A 125 6.18 15.26 -16.74
N SER A 126 6.87 15.96 -15.81
CA SER A 126 8.11 16.69 -16.07
C SER A 126 9.19 16.32 -15.05
N LEU A 127 10.45 16.35 -15.48
CA LEU A 127 11.61 16.14 -14.61
C LEU A 127 11.81 17.27 -13.59
N GLU A 128 11.29 18.45 -13.88
CA GLU A 128 11.45 19.65 -13.05
C GLU A 128 10.35 19.81 -12.00
N THR A 129 9.36 18.91 -11.99
CA THR A 129 8.19 19.00 -11.09
C THR A 129 8.56 18.88 -9.62
N VAL A 130 9.56 18.06 -9.29
CA VAL A 130 10.00 17.81 -7.91
C VAL A 130 11.38 18.42 -7.66
N PRO A 131 11.68 18.85 -6.40
CA PRO A 131 13.02 19.29 -6.02
C PRO A 131 14.09 18.21 -6.28
N LEU A 132 15.35 18.64 -6.44
CA LEU A 132 16.48 17.75 -6.75
C LEU A 132 16.78 16.73 -5.65
N THR A 133 16.49 17.04 -4.40
CA THR A 133 16.72 16.17 -3.24
C THR A 133 15.41 15.82 -2.56
N ARG A 134 15.40 14.75 -1.77
CA ARG A 134 14.22 14.28 -1.01
C ARG A 134 13.93 15.10 0.25
N ASP A 135 14.77 16.07 0.58
CA ASP A 135 14.67 16.86 1.83
C ASP A 135 13.32 17.55 1.98
N TYR A 136 12.70 17.98 0.87
CA TYR A 136 11.38 18.65 0.88
C TYR A 136 10.28 17.82 1.55
N MET A 137 10.30 16.49 1.44
CA MET A 137 9.34 15.61 2.10
C MET A 137 9.54 15.65 3.62
N ILE A 138 10.79 15.43 4.04
CA ILE A 138 11.17 15.38 5.46
C ILE A 138 10.96 16.73 6.14
N ASP A 139 11.32 17.81 5.47
CA ASP A 139 11.19 19.17 6.02
C ASP A 139 9.72 19.57 6.16
N TRP A 140 8.88 19.17 5.19
CA TRP A 140 7.44 19.38 5.28
C TRP A 140 6.84 18.62 6.46
N GLU A 141 7.16 17.34 6.61
CA GLU A 141 6.69 16.49 7.73
C GLU A 141 7.10 17.08 9.09
N ARG A 142 8.36 17.47 9.22
CA ARG A 142 8.87 18.12 10.44
C ARG A 142 8.16 19.43 10.74
N ALA A 143 7.83 20.22 9.72
CA ALA A 143 7.09 21.46 9.88
C ALA A 143 5.64 21.21 10.34
N GLN A 144 4.97 20.18 9.83
CA GLN A 144 3.61 19.81 10.28
C GLN A 144 3.62 19.29 11.72
N ALA A 145 4.52 18.40 12.08
CA ALA A 145 4.63 17.87 13.44
C ALA A 145 4.82 19.00 14.49
N LYS A 146 5.59 20.04 14.14
CA LYS A 146 5.75 21.22 15.01
C LYS A 146 4.46 22.04 15.15
N ARG A 147 3.64 22.14 14.10
CA ARG A 147 2.35 22.84 14.15
C ARG A 147 1.35 22.11 15.02
N GLU A 148 1.27 20.78 14.89
CA GLU A 148 0.38 19.95 15.71
C GLU A 148 0.75 19.94 17.19
N SER A 149 2.06 20.01 17.52
CA SER A 149 2.51 20.08 18.92
C SER A 149 2.26 21.42 19.57
N ASN A 150 1.94 22.49 18.81
CA ASN A 150 1.67 23.84 19.29
C ASN A 150 0.18 24.23 19.25
N ALA A 151 -0.70 23.30 18.81
CA ALA A 151 -2.15 23.47 18.74
C ALA A 151 -2.87 22.77 19.89
#